data_489f11dbc6c13a56cad2f3d797e3398f
#
_entry.id   489f11dbc6c13a56cad2f3d797e3398f
#
_cell.length_a   1.000
_cell.length_b   1.000
_cell.length_c   1.000
_cell.angle_alpha   90.00
_cell.angle_beta   90.00
_cell.angle_gamma   90.00
#
_symmetry.space_group_name_H-M   'P 1'
#
loop_
_entity.id
_entity.type
_entity.pdbx_description
1 polymer ?
#
loop_
_entity_poly.entity_id
_entity_poly.type
_entity_poly.pdbx_seq_one_letter_code
_entity_poly.pdbx_strand_id
1 'polypeptide(L)'
;MKPCILLIEDDQDMRDLVSGHLEHSGFDVQRADDGIKGQALALQYTPDLILLDLMLPKVDGLTLCQRLRRDERTAGIPILMLTALGGTKDKVSGFNSGADDYLTKPFDLEEL
;
A
#
# COMPACT_ATOMS: atom_id res chain seq x y z
N MET A 1 -6.94 4.53 -20.67
CA MET A 1 -7.31 4.55 -19.24
C MET A 1 -6.04 4.54 -18.40
N LYS A 2 -6.00 5.37 -17.37
CA LYS A 2 -4.85 5.39 -16.46
C LYS A 2 -4.98 4.27 -15.44
N PRO A 3 -3.90 3.53 -15.14
CA PRO A 3 -3.92 2.58 -14.03
C PRO A 3 -4.20 3.31 -12.71
N CYS A 4 -4.94 2.65 -11.82
CA CYS A 4 -5.29 3.19 -10.52
C CYS A 4 -4.42 2.57 -9.44
N ILE A 5 -3.82 3.42 -8.60
CA ILE A 5 -3.01 3.01 -7.46
C ILE A 5 -3.68 3.51 -6.19
N LEU A 6 -3.85 2.63 -5.22
CA LEU A 6 -4.31 3.01 -3.89
C LEU A 6 -3.10 3.13 -2.98
N LEU A 7 -2.90 4.32 -2.42
CA LEU A 7 -1.82 4.59 -1.48
C LEU A 7 -2.41 4.70 -0.07
N ILE A 8 -1.97 3.83 0.81
CA ILE A 8 -2.41 3.82 2.21
C ILE A 8 -1.22 4.19 3.09
N GLU A 9 -1.19 5.43 3.55
CA GLU A 9 -0.08 6.03 4.30
C GLU A 9 -0.62 7.09 5.25
N ASP A 10 -0.28 7.00 6.53
CA ASP A 10 -0.76 7.94 7.54
C ASP A 10 0.04 9.25 7.58
N ASP A 11 1.31 9.24 7.17
CA ASP A 11 2.13 10.45 7.11
C ASP A 11 1.70 11.30 5.93
N GLN A 12 1.19 12.51 6.22
CA GLN A 12 0.68 13.40 5.16
C GLN A 12 1.78 13.79 4.18
N ASP A 13 2.97 14.13 4.66
CA ASP A 13 4.06 14.56 3.77
C ASP A 13 4.49 13.44 2.84
N MET A 14 4.62 12.23 3.37
CA MET A 14 4.96 11.07 2.56
C MET A 14 3.84 10.74 1.57
N ARG A 15 2.59 10.80 2.01
CA ARG A 15 1.43 10.55 1.16
C ARG A 15 1.38 11.54 0.00
N ASP A 16 1.60 12.83 0.27
CA ASP A 16 1.59 13.87 -0.77
C ASP A 16 2.76 13.69 -1.72
N LEU A 17 3.95 13.38 -1.21
CA LEU A 17 5.15 13.18 -2.02
C LEU A 17 4.99 12.00 -2.97
N VAL A 18 4.58 10.85 -2.45
CA VAL A 18 4.44 9.62 -3.24
C VAL A 18 3.30 9.77 -4.25
N SER A 19 2.15 10.29 -3.82
CA SER A 19 1.03 10.46 -4.73
C SER A 19 1.34 11.45 -5.85
N GLY A 20 2.03 12.54 -5.54
CA GLY A 20 2.45 13.51 -6.56
C GLY A 20 3.37 12.89 -7.59
N HIS A 21 4.34 12.09 -7.16
CA HIS A 21 5.24 11.40 -8.07
C HIS A 21 4.49 10.42 -8.99
N LEU A 22 3.57 9.64 -8.42
CA LEU A 22 2.80 8.67 -9.20
C LEU A 22 1.86 9.35 -10.18
N GLU A 23 1.20 10.43 -9.78
CA GLU A 23 0.32 11.19 -10.66
C GLU A 23 1.11 11.80 -11.81
N HIS A 24 2.30 12.31 -11.53
CA HIS A 24 3.19 12.87 -12.56
C HIS A 24 3.63 11.78 -13.56
N SER A 25 3.74 10.54 -13.10
CA SER A 25 4.11 9.40 -13.95
C SER A 25 2.94 8.81 -14.73
N GLY A 26 1.75 9.38 -14.60
CA GLY A 26 0.59 8.98 -15.40
C GLY A 26 -0.39 8.03 -14.71
N PHE A 27 -0.34 7.90 -13.40
CA PHE A 27 -1.28 7.05 -12.64
C PHE A 27 -2.38 7.88 -11.99
N ASP A 28 -3.56 7.28 -11.85
CA ASP A 28 -4.58 7.81 -10.96
C ASP A 28 -4.31 7.28 -9.56
N VAL A 29 -4.36 8.15 -8.57
CA VAL A 29 -4.03 7.77 -7.18
C VAL A 29 -5.21 8.03 -6.27
N GLN A 30 -5.66 6.98 -5.57
CA GLN A 30 -6.58 7.09 -4.45
C GLN A 30 -5.74 7.07 -3.17
N ARG A 31 -6.11 7.90 -2.19
CA ARG A 31 -5.32 8.06 -0.96
C ARG A 31 -6.15 7.68 0.25
N ALA A 32 -5.52 7.00 1.19
CA ALA A 32 -6.10 6.69 2.49
C ALA A 32 -5.07 6.95 3.58
N ASP A 33 -5.52 7.50 4.71
CA ASP A 33 -4.64 7.80 5.84
C ASP A 33 -4.72 6.78 6.96
N ASP A 34 -5.55 5.77 6.82
CA ASP A 34 -5.63 4.65 7.77
C ASP A 34 -6.11 3.37 7.08
N GLY A 35 -6.03 2.25 7.81
CA GLY A 35 -6.36 0.96 7.25
C GLY A 35 -7.86 0.76 6.98
N ILE A 36 -8.73 1.42 7.74
CA ILE A 36 -10.17 1.30 7.55
C ILE A 36 -10.58 1.96 6.23
N LYS A 37 -10.11 3.18 6.01
CA LYS A 37 -10.35 3.90 4.75
C LYS A 37 -9.71 3.17 3.58
N GLY A 38 -8.50 2.64 3.78
CA GLY A 38 -7.79 1.89 2.74
C GLY A 38 -8.57 0.68 2.29
N GLN A 39 -9.09 -0.11 3.22
CA GLN A 39 -9.88 -1.27 2.90
C GLN A 39 -11.15 -0.90 2.13
N ALA A 40 -11.85 0.15 2.58
CA ALA A 40 -13.07 0.62 1.91
C ALA A 40 -12.78 1.05 0.47
N LEU A 41 -11.70 1.81 0.25
CA LEU A 41 -11.33 2.26 -1.08
C LEU A 41 -10.89 1.11 -1.99
N ALA A 42 -10.17 0.12 -1.43
CA ALA A 42 -9.77 -1.05 -2.20
C ALA A 42 -10.98 -1.82 -2.73
N LEU A 43 -12.01 -1.97 -1.91
CA LEU A 43 -13.24 -2.65 -2.30
C LEU A 43 -14.04 -1.83 -3.31
N GLN A 44 -14.05 -0.51 -3.16
CA GLN A 44 -14.83 0.38 -4.02
C GLN A 44 -14.22 0.54 -5.40
N TYR A 45 -12.91 0.76 -5.48
CA TYR A 45 -12.22 1.09 -6.72
C TYR A 45 -11.47 -0.06 -7.36
N THR A 46 -11.24 -1.16 -6.63
CA THR A 46 -10.46 -2.31 -7.11
C THR A 46 -9.21 -1.85 -7.88
N PRO A 47 -8.25 -1.19 -7.19
CA PRO A 47 -7.09 -0.60 -7.87
C PRO A 47 -6.20 -1.66 -8.52
N ASP A 48 -5.34 -1.21 -9.43
CA ASP A 48 -4.38 -2.09 -10.11
C ASP A 48 -3.18 -2.42 -9.23
N LEU A 49 -2.90 -1.59 -8.22
CA LEU A 49 -1.80 -1.77 -7.29
C LEU A 49 -2.15 -1.10 -5.97
N ILE A 50 -1.76 -1.71 -4.85
CA ILE A 50 -1.89 -1.13 -3.52
C ILE A 50 -0.49 -0.89 -2.96
N LEU A 51 -0.21 0.36 -2.57
CA LEU A 51 0.99 0.73 -1.80
C LEU A 51 0.54 0.88 -0.36
N LEU A 52 1.07 0.05 0.52
CA LEU A 52 0.57 -0.10 1.88
C LEU A 52 1.68 0.10 2.90
N ASP A 53 1.52 1.10 3.78
CA ASP A 53 2.44 1.30 4.89
C ASP A 53 2.23 0.18 5.93
N LEU A 54 3.33 -0.38 6.39
CA LEU A 54 3.30 -1.42 7.43
C LEU A 54 2.77 -0.88 8.76
N MET A 55 3.15 0.36 9.11
CA MET A 55 2.79 0.99 10.38
C MET A 55 1.63 1.96 10.20
N LEU A 56 0.42 1.47 10.35
CA LEU A 56 -0.79 2.29 10.19
C LEU A 56 -1.56 2.38 11.50
N PRO A 57 -2.29 3.50 11.73
CA PRO A 57 -3.24 3.56 12.83
C PRO A 57 -4.48 2.71 12.54
N LYS A 58 -5.21 2.36 13.59
CA LYS A 58 -6.48 1.60 13.58
C LYS A 58 -6.31 0.16 13.14
N VAL A 59 -5.90 -0.09 11.92
CA VAL A 59 -5.62 -1.43 11.41
C VAL A 59 -4.21 -1.42 10.83
N ASP A 60 -3.30 -2.22 11.39
CA ASP A 60 -1.92 -2.24 10.91
C ASP A 60 -1.82 -2.85 9.51
N GLY A 61 -0.69 -2.58 8.84
CA GLY A 61 -0.49 -2.99 7.46
C GLY A 61 -0.54 -4.50 7.24
N LEU A 62 -0.02 -5.28 8.17
CA LEU A 62 -0.03 -6.74 8.04
C LEU A 62 -1.46 -7.29 8.13
N THR A 63 -2.24 -6.80 9.09
CA THR A 63 -3.64 -7.19 9.25
C THR A 63 -4.46 -6.82 8.03
N LEU A 64 -4.27 -5.59 7.54
CA LEU A 64 -4.97 -5.12 6.35
C LEU A 64 -4.63 -5.98 5.14
N CYS A 65 -3.36 -6.31 4.95
CA CYS A 65 -2.93 -7.16 3.85
C CYS A 65 -3.65 -8.52 3.89
N GLN A 66 -3.73 -9.12 5.07
CA GLN A 66 -4.44 -10.39 5.25
C GLN A 66 -5.92 -10.26 4.90
N ARG A 67 -6.57 -9.18 5.33
CA ARG A 67 -7.98 -8.94 5.02
C ARG A 67 -8.22 -8.79 3.53
N LEU A 68 -7.34 -8.07 2.84
CA LEU A 68 -7.44 -7.88 1.39
C LEU A 68 -7.28 -9.21 0.65
N ARG A 69 -6.40 -10.10 1.11
CA ARG A 69 -6.20 -11.41 0.49
C ARG A 69 -7.36 -12.36 0.71
N ARG A 70 -8.15 -12.16 1.75
CA ARG A 70 -9.31 -13.01 2.04
C ARG A 70 -10.57 -12.62 1.26
N ASP A 71 -10.62 -11.39 0.75
CA ASP A 71 -11.77 -10.91 -0.02
C ASP A 71 -11.52 -11.17 -1.51
N GLU A 72 -12.44 -11.87 -2.17
CA GLU A 72 -12.31 -12.22 -3.57
C GLU A 72 -12.11 -11.01 -4.48
N ARG A 73 -12.71 -9.87 -4.11
CA ARG A 73 -12.62 -8.65 -4.91
C ARG A 73 -11.22 -8.03 -4.92
N THR A 74 -10.43 -8.32 -3.89
CA THR A 74 -9.10 -7.72 -3.72
C THR A 74 -7.98 -8.75 -3.67
N ALA A 75 -8.29 -10.04 -3.63
CA ALA A 75 -7.30 -11.10 -3.43
C ALA A 75 -6.20 -11.11 -4.51
N GLY A 76 -6.52 -10.72 -5.73
CA GLY A 76 -5.56 -10.72 -6.85
C GLY A 76 -4.82 -9.41 -7.07
N ILE A 77 -5.10 -8.38 -6.27
CA ILE A 77 -4.45 -7.07 -6.46
C ILE A 77 -3.02 -7.13 -5.91
N PRO A 78 -1.99 -6.74 -6.69
CA PRO A 78 -0.62 -6.66 -6.18
C PRO A 78 -0.50 -5.67 -5.03
N ILE A 79 0.23 -6.06 -3.98
CA ILE A 79 0.46 -5.21 -2.80
C ILE A 79 1.96 -5.03 -2.61
N LEU A 80 2.40 -3.76 -2.65
CA LEU A 80 3.77 -3.39 -2.32
C LEU A 80 3.78 -2.78 -0.92
N MET A 81 4.47 -3.42 0.00
CA MET A 81 4.55 -2.98 1.38
C MET A 81 5.65 -1.93 1.54
N LEU A 82 5.29 -0.77 2.07
CA LEU A 82 6.25 0.27 2.43
C LEU A 82 6.55 0.16 3.92
N THR A 83 7.80 0.10 4.31
CA THR A 83 8.16 -0.09 5.71
C THR A 83 9.42 0.66 6.10
N ALA A 84 9.40 1.24 7.31
CA ALA A 84 10.60 1.78 7.97
C ALA A 84 11.37 0.67 8.70
N LEU A 85 10.76 -0.49 8.88
CA LEU A 85 11.36 -1.65 9.56
C LEU A 85 12.14 -2.46 8.52
N GLY A 86 13.47 -2.30 8.49
CA GLY A 86 14.30 -2.88 7.44
C GLY A 86 14.79 -4.30 7.70
N GLY A 87 14.35 -4.96 8.75
CA GLY A 87 14.84 -6.29 9.12
C GLY A 87 14.26 -7.41 8.26
N THR A 88 15.05 -8.48 8.09
CA THR A 88 14.62 -9.67 7.36
C THR A 88 13.37 -10.29 7.98
N LYS A 89 13.28 -10.27 9.31
CA LYS A 89 12.12 -10.78 10.04
C LYS A 89 10.84 -10.08 9.65
N ASP A 90 10.90 -8.74 9.53
CA ASP A 90 9.71 -7.96 9.15
C ASP A 90 9.29 -8.27 7.72
N LYS A 91 10.24 -8.45 6.81
CA LYS A 91 9.95 -8.82 5.43
C LYS A 91 9.30 -10.18 5.34
N VAL A 92 9.81 -11.15 6.10
CA VAL A 92 9.22 -12.49 6.14
C VAL A 92 7.79 -12.44 6.65
N SER A 93 7.54 -11.67 7.72
CA SER A 93 6.19 -11.50 8.26
C SER A 93 5.24 -10.89 7.23
N GLY A 94 5.72 -9.89 6.47
CA GLY A 94 4.92 -9.27 5.42
C GLY A 94 4.57 -10.21 4.28
N PHE A 95 5.53 -11.00 3.81
CA PHE A 95 5.26 -12.00 2.78
C PHE A 95 4.26 -13.06 3.27
N ASN A 96 4.37 -13.47 4.52
CA ASN A 96 3.40 -14.40 5.12
C ASN A 96 2.00 -13.80 5.21
N SER A 97 1.89 -12.46 5.22
CA SER A 97 0.60 -11.76 5.19
C SER A 97 0.02 -11.63 3.79
N GLY A 98 0.76 -12.00 2.75
CA GLY A 98 0.31 -11.94 1.38
C GLY A 98 0.79 -10.75 0.57
N ALA A 99 1.75 -9.97 1.07
CA ALA A 99 2.37 -8.90 0.28
C ALA A 99 3.22 -9.49 -0.82
N ASP A 100 3.22 -8.84 -1.99
CA ASP A 100 3.99 -9.31 -3.15
C ASP A 100 5.42 -8.84 -3.13
N ASP A 101 5.69 -7.68 -2.49
CA ASP A 101 7.03 -7.13 -2.44
C ASP A 101 7.15 -6.13 -1.28
N TYR A 102 8.35 -5.66 -1.05
CA TYR A 102 8.71 -4.71 0.00
C TYR A 102 9.56 -3.59 -0.51
N LEU A 103 9.37 -2.40 0.06
CA LEU A 103 10.25 -1.27 -0.16
C LEU A 103 10.53 -0.61 1.19
N THR A 104 11.80 -0.55 1.59
CA THR A 104 12.21 -0.03 2.89
C THR A 104 12.35 1.48 2.85
N LYS A 105 11.78 2.17 3.83
CA LYS A 105 11.95 3.62 3.99
C LYS A 105 13.29 3.94 4.64
N PRO A 106 13.98 5.03 4.28
CA PRO A 106 13.67 5.88 3.15
C PRO A 106 13.97 5.18 1.82
N PHE A 107 13.16 5.42 0.83
CA PHE A 107 13.33 4.81 -0.49
C PHE A 107 13.44 5.89 -1.56
N ASP A 108 14.02 5.51 -2.70
CA ASP A 108 14.07 6.35 -3.87
C ASP A 108 12.73 6.25 -4.60
N LEU A 109 12.12 7.40 -4.94
CA LEU A 109 10.86 7.41 -5.66
C LEU A 109 10.94 6.70 -7.01
N GLU A 110 12.11 6.64 -7.61
CA GLU A 110 12.32 5.92 -8.86
C GLU A 110 12.14 4.41 -8.71
N GLU A 111 12.22 3.88 -7.49
CA GLU A 111 11.99 2.47 -7.23
C GLU A 111 10.50 2.09 -7.27
N LEU A 112 9.61 3.06 -7.26
CA LEU A 112 8.17 2.81 -7.27
C LEU A 112 7.64 2.42 -8.67
#